data_7a327c56d4ffcd1b769238d92a95477c
#
_entry.id   7a327c56d4ffcd1b769238d92a95477c
#
_cell.length_a   1.000
_cell.length_b   1.000
_cell.length_c   1.000
_cell.angle_alpha   90.00
_cell.angle_beta   90.00
_cell.angle_gamma   90.00
#
_symmetry.space_group_name_H-M   'P 1'
#
loop_
_entity.id
_entity.type
_entity.pdbx_description
1 polymer ?
#
loop_
_entity_poly.entity_id
_entity_poly.type
_entity_poly.pdbx_seq_one_letter_code
_entity_poly.pdbx_strand_id
1 'polypeptide(L)'
;VDVVVTGIGLVSALGPLDCSWKRLLAGESGIRQHQPFIEIERQPLALIGTKPVDLITLIRQILIDAVQDANLTLPLPDCGIAIGSSRGFQANLELLASEGSSATSVVQDVTDVKDRRKKEEGRRKKEEGRRKREEGRGKKEEEREFSVTDSQCPMPNAQCPMPNAQCPMPNAQCPMPNDQFVNFLPHMGAIAAARAIGSTGPVLAPMAACATGLQSIARAVDLIRTGECQRAIAGAVEAPITPLTLAGFSRMGALANTGCYPFDENREGFVLGEGGALFVLESAELARRRGAKIYGRVSGFGLTNDACHANAPELGGESAIAAVNQCLKRSNLAAVDIDFIHAHGTATELNDRHEALLIEKLFHRGVAVSSTKGATGHTLGASGALGVAFCLMSIKYQMLPPGAGMKKPGFELDFVRCARSAIVRNAVCLSFGFGGQNAAIVLSGER
;
A
#
# COMPACT_ATOMS: atom_id res chain seq x y z
N VAL A 1 -13.18 -18.57 -15.94
CA VAL A 1 -11.83 -19.15 -15.88
C VAL A 1 -11.29 -18.97 -14.47
N ASP A 2 -10.92 -20.08 -13.80
CA ASP A 2 -10.23 -20.04 -12.52
C ASP A 2 -8.78 -19.60 -12.73
N VAL A 3 -8.29 -18.73 -11.85
CA VAL A 3 -6.92 -18.23 -11.89
C VAL A 3 -6.17 -18.71 -10.64
N VAL A 4 -5.07 -19.40 -10.87
CA VAL A 4 -4.24 -20.02 -9.83
C VAL A 4 -2.87 -19.37 -9.74
N VAL A 5 -2.25 -19.47 -8.56
CA VAL A 5 -0.88 -18.99 -8.31
C VAL A 5 0.06 -20.16 -8.38
N THR A 6 1.01 -20.12 -9.34
CA THR A 6 1.95 -21.20 -9.60
C THR A 6 3.39 -20.87 -9.19
N GLY A 7 3.69 -19.58 -8.96
CA GLY A 7 4.99 -19.14 -8.47
C GLY A 7 4.90 -17.89 -7.65
N ILE A 8 5.79 -17.77 -6.66
CA ILE A 8 5.88 -16.62 -5.75
C ILE A 8 7.35 -16.21 -5.61
N GLY A 9 7.66 -14.98 -6.00
CA GLY A 9 8.89 -14.29 -5.62
C GLY A 9 8.55 -13.25 -4.55
N LEU A 10 9.31 -13.20 -3.47
CA LEU A 10 9.14 -12.26 -2.38
C LEU A 10 10.47 -11.91 -1.76
N VAL A 11 10.68 -10.62 -1.51
CA VAL A 11 11.77 -10.13 -0.66
C VAL A 11 11.21 -9.08 0.30
N SER A 12 11.57 -9.16 1.56
CA SER A 12 11.23 -8.20 2.62
C SER A 12 12.42 -7.99 3.56
N ALA A 13 12.28 -7.14 4.55
CA ALA A 13 13.27 -6.98 5.63
C ALA A 13 13.54 -8.29 6.42
N LEU A 14 12.69 -9.31 6.26
CA LEU A 14 12.91 -10.65 6.83
C LEU A 14 13.65 -11.59 5.87
N GLY A 15 13.94 -11.16 4.64
CA GLY A 15 14.62 -11.95 3.60
C GLY A 15 13.65 -12.45 2.50
N PRO A 16 14.08 -13.45 1.70
CA PRO A 16 13.25 -14.11 0.70
C PRO A 16 12.06 -14.86 1.31
N LEU A 17 11.14 -15.36 0.47
CA LEU A 17 9.87 -15.96 0.87
C LEU A 17 9.96 -16.95 2.03
N ASP A 18 10.79 -18.00 1.89
CA ASP A 18 10.89 -19.05 2.93
C ASP A 18 11.54 -18.55 4.23
N CYS A 19 12.53 -17.65 4.12
CA CYS A 19 13.13 -16.99 5.27
C CYS A 19 12.13 -16.07 5.96
N SER A 20 11.44 -15.24 5.17
CA SER A 20 10.40 -14.35 5.69
C SER A 20 9.30 -15.13 6.40
N TRP A 21 8.85 -16.23 5.82
CA TRP A 21 7.81 -17.08 6.44
C TRP A 21 8.27 -17.68 7.77
N LYS A 22 9.45 -18.31 7.81
CA LYS A 22 10.01 -18.92 9.03
C LYS A 22 10.20 -17.88 10.14
N ARG A 23 10.79 -16.75 9.82
CA ARG A 23 11.04 -15.66 10.77
C ARG A 23 9.74 -15.00 11.25
N LEU A 24 8.76 -14.88 10.35
CA LEU A 24 7.44 -14.39 10.70
C LEU A 24 6.74 -15.32 11.69
N LEU A 25 6.76 -16.66 11.47
CA LEU A 25 6.22 -17.63 12.41
C LEU A 25 6.94 -17.62 13.77
N ALA A 26 8.23 -17.29 13.78
CA ALA A 26 9.00 -17.10 15.02
C ALA A 26 8.66 -15.77 15.75
N GLY A 27 7.80 -14.92 15.16
CA GLY A 27 7.45 -13.61 15.72
C GLY A 27 8.57 -12.57 15.58
N GLU A 28 9.55 -12.81 14.71
CA GLU A 28 10.64 -11.88 14.49
C GLU A 28 10.18 -10.63 13.73
N SER A 29 10.83 -9.50 14.04
CA SER A 29 10.66 -8.26 13.28
C SER A 29 11.93 -7.92 12.50
N GLY A 30 11.75 -7.42 11.27
CA GLY A 30 12.83 -6.84 10.47
C GLY A 30 13.06 -5.35 10.75
N ILE A 31 12.21 -4.73 11.58
CA ILE A 31 12.34 -3.32 11.92
C ILE A 31 13.55 -3.12 12.85
N ARG A 32 14.41 -2.17 12.49
CA ARG A 32 15.60 -1.80 13.26
C ARG A 32 15.75 -0.28 13.23
N GLN A 33 16.57 0.25 14.14
CA GLN A 33 16.93 1.67 14.15
C GLN A 33 18.00 1.93 13.09
N HIS A 34 17.68 2.76 12.09
CA HIS A 34 18.57 3.10 10.98
C HIS A 34 18.69 4.61 10.80
N GLN A 35 19.81 5.04 10.23
CA GLN A 35 20.06 6.40 9.75
C GLN A 35 20.63 6.32 8.32
N PRO A 36 19.77 6.07 7.30
CA PRO A 36 20.26 5.91 5.94
C PRO A 36 20.74 7.21 5.28
N PHE A 37 20.33 8.36 5.81
CA PHE A 37 20.69 9.71 5.33
C PHE A 37 21.20 10.55 6.46
N ILE A 38 22.30 11.31 6.25
CA ILE A 38 22.96 12.13 7.30
C ILE A 38 22.01 13.21 7.81
N GLU A 39 21.19 13.77 6.94
CA GLU A 39 20.26 14.87 7.23
C GLU A 39 19.01 14.44 8.01
N ILE A 40 18.79 13.13 8.15
CA ILE A 40 17.60 12.57 8.81
C ILE A 40 18.03 11.85 10.08
N GLU A 41 17.35 12.16 11.18
CA GLU A 41 17.58 11.51 12.46
C GLU A 41 17.36 9.99 12.39
N ARG A 42 18.06 9.26 13.24
CA ARG A 42 17.89 7.82 13.40
C ARG A 42 16.46 7.48 13.79
N GLN A 43 15.87 6.53 13.07
CA GLN A 43 14.47 6.14 13.23
C GLN A 43 14.25 4.66 12.89
N PRO A 44 13.12 4.07 13.34
CA PRO A 44 12.80 2.69 12.98
C PRO A 44 12.48 2.59 11.48
N LEU A 45 13.12 1.64 10.80
CA LEU A 45 12.90 1.30 9.40
C LEU A 45 13.03 -0.21 9.20
N ALA A 46 12.38 -0.75 8.17
CA ALA A 46 12.51 -2.14 7.76
C ALA A 46 13.27 -2.22 6.42
N LEU A 47 14.59 -2.11 6.49
CA LEU A 47 15.48 -2.23 5.33
C LEU A 47 15.74 -3.70 5.01
N ILE A 48 15.90 -4.04 3.73
CA ILE A 48 16.37 -5.36 3.26
C ILE A 48 17.85 -5.53 3.60
N GLY A 49 18.63 -4.49 3.43
CA GLY A 49 20.05 -4.47 3.71
C GLY A 49 20.44 -3.41 4.75
N THR A 50 21.63 -2.87 4.61
CA THR A 50 22.14 -1.79 5.47
C THR A 50 21.83 -0.39 4.91
N LYS A 51 21.48 -0.30 3.63
CA LYS A 51 21.10 0.92 2.91
C LYS A 51 19.81 0.67 2.13
N PRO A 52 19.07 1.71 1.76
CA PRO A 52 17.91 1.59 0.89
C PRO A 52 18.26 0.89 -0.42
N VAL A 53 17.37 -0.01 -0.86
CA VAL A 53 17.56 -0.84 -2.06
C VAL A 53 17.20 -0.06 -3.32
N ASP A 54 17.87 -0.39 -4.44
CA ASP A 54 17.46 0.09 -5.75
C ASP A 54 16.22 -0.68 -6.26
N LEU A 55 15.21 0.05 -6.74
CA LEU A 55 13.94 -0.52 -7.17
C LEU A 55 14.09 -1.52 -8.33
N ILE A 56 14.91 -1.22 -9.34
CA ILE A 56 15.12 -2.12 -10.50
C ILE A 56 15.79 -3.41 -10.08
N THR A 57 16.79 -3.33 -9.24
CA THR A 57 17.48 -4.50 -8.70
C THR A 57 16.51 -5.38 -7.92
N LEU A 58 15.66 -4.77 -7.10
CA LEU A 58 14.66 -5.49 -6.32
C LEU A 58 13.58 -6.13 -7.21
N ILE A 59 13.08 -5.42 -8.22
CA ILE A 59 12.11 -5.97 -9.20
C ILE A 59 12.71 -7.20 -9.90
N ARG A 60 13.95 -7.10 -10.40
CA ARG A 60 14.62 -8.19 -11.10
C ARG A 60 14.80 -9.43 -10.22
N GLN A 61 15.22 -9.23 -8.98
CA GLN A 61 15.39 -10.31 -8.03
C GLN A 61 14.07 -11.05 -7.79
N ILE A 62 13.03 -10.33 -7.40
CA ILE A 62 11.71 -10.91 -7.09
C ILE A 62 11.08 -11.56 -8.33
N LEU A 63 11.28 -10.97 -9.52
CA LEU A 63 10.79 -11.51 -10.79
C LEU A 63 11.43 -12.86 -11.13
N ILE A 64 12.76 -12.93 -11.02
CA ILE A 64 13.51 -14.17 -11.27
C ILE A 64 13.07 -15.25 -10.28
N ASP A 65 12.97 -14.92 -9.01
CA ASP A 65 12.53 -15.85 -7.97
C ASP A 65 11.12 -16.40 -8.27
N ALA A 66 10.17 -15.52 -8.70
CA ALA A 66 8.81 -15.95 -9.06
C ALA A 66 8.79 -16.89 -10.27
N VAL A 67 9.56 -16.59 -11.32
CA VAL A 67 9.65 -17.39 -12.54
C VAL A 67 10.30 -18.76 -12.25
N GLN A 68 11.36 -18.78 -11.45
CA GLN A 68 12.03 -20.03 -11.04
C GLN A 68 11.12 -20.87 -10.15
N ASP A 69 10.43 -20.27 -9.18
CA ASP A 69 9.49 -20.96 -8.30
C ASP A 69 8.29 -21.57 -9.07
N ALA A 70 7.88 -20.94 -10.18
CA ALA A 70 6.89 -21.47 -11.11
C ALA A 70 7.43 -22.57 -12.04
N ASN A 71 8.72 -22.88 -12.00
CA ASN A 71 9.40 -23.78 -12.91
C ASN A 71 9.16 -23.40 -14.39
N LEU A 72 9.35 -22.12 -14.72
CA LEU A 72 9.19 -21.56 -16.06
C LEU A 72 10.53 -21.25 -16.70
N THR A 73 10.62 -21.44 -18.01
CA THR A 73 11.81 -21.12 -18.83
C THR A 73 11.54 -19.87 -19.64
N LEU A 74 12.49 -18.94 -19.65
CA LEU A 74 12.44 -17.74 -20.46
C LEU A 74 12.84 -18.01 -21.92
N PRO A 75 12.30 -17.25 -22.90
CA PRO A 75 11.38 -16.15 -22.77
C PRO A 75 9.91 -16.58 -22.59
N LEU A 76 9.07 -15.64 -22.10
CA LEU A 76 7.62 -15.81 -21.91
C LEU A 76 6.85 -14.79 -22.76
N PRO A 77 6.78 -14.94 -24.09
CA PRO A 77 6.28 -13.90 -24.99
C PRO A 77 4.80 -13.56 -24.74
N ASP A 78 3.95 -14.56 -24.44
CA ASP A 78 2.50 -14.35 -24.26
C ASP A 78 2.11 -14.05 -22.79
N CYS A 79 3.08 -13.71 -21.94
CA CYS A 79 2.83 -13.43 -20.54
C CYS A 79 2.36 -11.97 -20.34
N GLY A 80 1.22 -11.77 -19.71
CA GLY A 80 0.80 -10.45 -19.26
C GLY A 80 1.63 -9.96 -18.07
N ILE A 81 1.77 -8.66 -17.90
CA ILE A 81 2.43 -8.01 -16.78
C ILE A 81 1.47 -7.04 -16.10
N ALA A 82 1.33 -7.13 -14.79
CA ALA A 82 0.62 -6.16 -13.98
C ALA A 82 1.41 -5.88 -12.69
N ILE A 83 2.44 -5.05 -12.79
CA ILE A 83 3.36 -4.73 -11.69
C ILE A 83 3.24 -3.26 -11.34
N GLY A 84 2.87 -2.99 -10.08
CA GLY A 84 2.71 -1.64 -9.57
C GLY A 84 3.81 -1.22 -8.60
N SER A 85 3.95 0.09 -8.46
CA SER A 85 4.68 0.76 -7.39
C SER A 85 4.01 2.09 -7.09
N SER A 86 3.77 2.39 -5.83
CA SER A 86 3.11 3.64 -5.43
C SER A 86 4.07 4.83 -5.42
N ARG A 87 5.37 4.59 -5.33
CA ARG A 87 6.42 5.61 -5.36
C ARG A 87 7.26 5.57 -6.63
N GLY A 88 7.26 4.45 -7.35
CA GLY A 88 8.08 4.28 -8.54
C GLY A 88 9.56 4.55 -8.25
N PHE A 89 10.20 5.27 -9.14
CA PHE A 89 11.63 5.61 -9.07
C PHE A 89 11.90 6.91 -8.32
N GLN A 90 11.18 7.18 -7.23
CA GLN A 90 11.32 8.45 -6.50
C GLN A 90 12.77 8.73 -6.07
N ALA A 91 13.52 7.73 -5.59
CA ALA A 91 14.92 7.90 -5.23
C ALA A 91 15.77 8.43 -6.40
N ASN A 92 15.57 7.89 -7.60
CA ASN A 92 16.29 8.32 -8.80
C ASN A 92 15.89 9.73 -9.23
N LEU A 93 14.60 10.09 -9.10
CA LEU A 93 14.12 11.45 -9.42
C LEU A 93 14.66 12.46 -8.41
N GLU A 94 14.77 12.13 -7.14
CA GLU A 94 15.38 12.99 -6.11
C GLU A 94 16.87 13.22 -6.41
N LEU A 95 17.61 12.18 -6.84
CA LEU A 95 19.01 12.31 -7.25
C LEU A 95 19.16 13.22 -8.47
N LEU A 96 18.37 13.02 -9.54
CA LEU A 96 18.40 13.89 -10.72
C LEU A 96 18.10 15.35 -10.38
N ALA A 97 17.13 15.58 -9.49
CA ALA A 97 16.79 16.93 -9.04
C ALA A 97 17.94 17.58 -8.26
N SER A 98 18.70 16.81 -7.47
CA SER A 98 19.84 17.31 -6.71
C SER A 98 21.06 17.60 -7.59
N GLU A 99 21.29 16.85 -8.65
CA GLU A 99 22.37 17.07 -9.63
C GLU A 99 22.14 18.32 -10.49
N GLY A 100 20.87 18.67 -10.77
CA GLY A 100 20.46 19.85 -11.53
C GLY A 100 20.37 21.14 -10.72
N SER A 101 20.38 21.08 -9.41
CA SER A 101 20.34 22.22 -8.51
C SER A 101 21.64 22.27 -7.71
N SER A 102 22.32 23.43 -7.66
CA SER A 102 23.36 23.62 -6.65
C SER A 102 22.71 23.40 -5.28
N ALA A 103 23.13 22.34 -4.62
CA ALA A 103 22.43 21.57 -3.58
C ALA A 103 22.12 22.28 -2.23
N THR A 104 22.00 23.62 -2.19
CA THR A 104 21.95 24.38 -0.93
C THR A 104 20.54 24.85 -0.53
N SER A 105 19.54 24.83 -1.39
CA SER A 105 18.25 25.49 -1.07
C SER A 105 17.13 24.59 -0.59
N VAL A 106 17.10 23.30 -0.94
CA VAL A 106 15.94 22.42 -0.65
C VAL A 106 15.99 21.86 0.79
N VAL A 107 17.18 21.65 1.34
CA VAL A 107 17.34 21.10 2.71
C VAL A 107 17.16 22.18 3.79
N GLN A 108 17.53 23.42 3.50
CA GLN A 108 17.38 24.54 4.43
C GLN A 108 15.90 24.89 4.72
N ASP A 109 15.01 24.75 3.71
CA ASP A 109 13.56 24.96 3.89
C ASP A 109 12.90 23.95 4.85
N VAL A 110 13.48 22.74 5.03
CA VAL A 110 12.91 21.70 5.89
C VAL A 110 13.17 21.97 7.37
N THR A 111 14.30 22.59 7.71
CA THR A 111 14.67 22.94 9.10
C THR A 111 13.93 24.18 9.59
N ASP A 112 13.74 25.18 8.74
CA ASP A 112 13.02 26.42 9.08
C ASP A 112 11.51 26.22 9.38
N VAL A 113 10.92 25.12 8.90
CA VAL A 113 9.49 24.81 9.13
C VAL A 113 9.22 24.27 10.55
N LYS A 114 10.20 23.61 11.20
CA LYS A 114 10.04 23.18 12.61
C LYS A 114 9.90 24.39 13.56
N ASP A 115 10.65 25.44 13.30
CA ASP A 115 10.58 26.66 14.14
C ASP A 115 9.33 27.50 13.86
N ARG A 116 8.84 27.51 12.62
CA ARG A 116 7.57 28.19 12.28
C ARG A 116 6.36 27.48 12.92
N ARG A 117 6.33 26.13 12.94
CA ARG A 117 5.26 25.37 13.60
C ARG A 117 5.18 25.59 15.10
N LYS A 118 6.30 25.62 15.81
CA LYS A 118 6.32 25.95 17.26
C LYS A 118 5.77 27.36 17.53
N LYS A 119 6.07 28.32 16.64
CA LYS A 119 5.54 29.69 16.74
C LYS A 119 4.04 29.75 16.40
N GLU A 120 3.56 28.98 15.42
CA GLU A 120 2.13 28.93 15.04
C GLU A 120 1.28 28.20 16.08
N GLU A 121 1.79 27.12 16.65
CA GLU A 121 1.11 26.38 17.73
C GLU A 121 1.03 27.22 19.01
N GLY A 122 2.08 27.99 19.32
CA GLY A 122 2.05 28.99 20.38
C GLY A 122 1.05 30.12 20.13
N ARG A 123 0.87 30.53 18.87
CA ARG A 123 -0.11 31.52 18.46
C ARG A 123 -1.56 30.98 18.55
N ARG A 124 -1.82 29.76 18.07
CA ARG A 124 -3.13 29.08 18.18
C ARG A 124 -3.55 28.88 19.63
N LYS A 125 -2.65 28.45 20.51
CA LYS A 125 -2.94 28.33 21.95
C LYS A 125 -3.26 29.66 22.60
N LYS A 126 -2.65 30.77 22.16
CA LYS A 126 -2.98 32.13 22.64
C LYS A 126 -4.32 32.62 22.10
N GLU A 127 -4.65 32.33 20.84
CA GLU A 127 -5.94 32.68 20.24
C GLU A 127 -7.10 31.89 20.85
N GLU A 128 -6.90 30.59 21.08
CA GLU A 128 -7.89 29.73 21.74
C GLU A 128 -8.13 30.15 23.20
N GLY A 129 -7.08 30.55 23.91
CA GLY A 129 -7.19 31.14 25.25
C GLY A 129 -7.92 32.50 25.26
N ARG A 130 -7.83 33.27 24.17
CA ARG A 130 -8.52 34.53 24.01
C ARG A 130 -10.01 34.32 23.66
N ARG A 131 -10.33 33.39 22.75
CA ARG A 131 -11.72 33.00 22.45
C ARG A 131 -12.46 32.46 23.67
N LYS A 132 -11.85 31.60 24.48
CA LYS A 132 -12.45 31.10 25.72
C LYS A 132 -12.71 32.22 26.76
N ARG A 133 -11.95 33.32 26.72
CA ARG A 133 -12.22 34.52 27.56
C ARG A 133 -13.31 35.43 26.99
N GLU A 134 -13.48 35.47 25.67
CA GLU A 134 -14.53 36.21 24.99
C GLU A 134 -15.89 35.50 25.05
N GLU A 135 -15.91 34.15 24.91
CA GLU A 135 -17.12 33.33 25.09
C GLU A 135 -17.66 33.35 26.54
N GLY A 136 -16.77 33.52 27.53
CA GLY A 136 -17.16 33.70 28.93
C GLY A 136 -17.80 35.06 29.23
N ARG A 137 -17.68 36.05 28.34
CA ARG A 137 -18.30 37.41 28.48
C ARG A 137 -19.61 37.56 27.71
N GLY A 138 -19.89 36.70 26.70
CA GLY A 138 -21.06 36.80 25.82
C GLY A 138 -22.33 36.07 26.27
N LYS A 139 -22.36 35.46 27.46
CA LYS A 139 -23.57 34.79 28.00
C LYS A 139 -24.45 35.69 28.86
N LYS A 140 -24.62 36.92 28.45
CA LYS A 140 -25.70 37.82 28.92
C LYS A 140 -26.01 38.75 27.77
N GLU A 141 -27.09 38.47 27.08
CA GLU A 141 -27.91 39.29 26.21
C GLU A 141 -28.20 38.63 24.84
N GLU A 142 -29.52 38.55 24.68
CA GLU A 142 -30.34 38.47 23.46
C GLU A 142 -30.74 37.13 22.86
N GLU A 143 -31.88 36.66 23.36
CA GLU A 143 -32.92 36.03 22.54
C GLU A 143 -33.50 37.09 21.59
N ARG A 144 -33.31 36.89 20.28
CA ARG A 144 -34.21 37.49 19.24
C ARG A 144 -34.27 36.57 18.04
N GLU A 145 -35.50 36.26 17.69
CA GLU A 145 -35.97 35.57 16.50
C GLU A 145 -35.37 36.12 15.22
N PHE A 146 -34.98 35.24 14.29
CA PHE A 146 -34.86 35.60 12.88
C PHE A 146 -35.52 34.53 12.00
N SER A 147 -36.53 35.04 11.27
CA SER A 147 -37.31 34.35 10.28
C SER A 147 -36.49 34.01 9.02
N VAL A 148 -36.77 32.84 8.46
CA VAL A 148 -36.28 32.34 7.16
C VAL A 148 -36.85 33.22 6.04
N THR A 149 -35.99 33.79 5.20
CA THR A 149 -36.34 34.19 3.85
C THR A 149 -35.34 33.67 2.85
N ASP A 150 -35.89 32.98 1.86
CA ASP A 150 -35.27 32.53 0.63
C ASP A 150 -34.38 33.59 -0.03
N SER A 151 -33.16 33.21 -0.39
CA SER A 151 -32.38 34.03 -1.31
C SER A 151 -31.63 33.09 -2.28
N GLN A 152 -32.17 32.98 -3.47
CA GLN A 152 -31.54 32.41 -4.64
C GLN A 152 -30.21 33.13 -4.90
N CYS A 153 -29.09 32.40 -4.94
CA CYS A 153 -27.81 32.88 -5.46
C CYS A 153 -27.82 32.80 -6.99
N PRO A 154 -27.63 33.89 -7.73
CA PRO A 154 -27.45 33.83 -9.17
C PRO A 154 -26.02 33.34 -9.50
N MET A 155 -25.92 32.35 -10.37
CA MET A 155 -24.69 31.92 -10.97
C MET A 155 -24.05 33.04 -11.79
N PRO A 156 -22.78 33.41 -11.58
CA PRO A 156 -22.14 34.36 -12.47
C PRO A 156 -21.76 33.66 -13.78
N ASN A 157 -22.33 34.18 -14.86
CA ASN A 157 -21.95 33.81 -16.23
C ASN A 157 -20.62 34.51 -16.53
N ALA A 158 -19.50 33.87 -16.21
CA ALA A 158 -18.17 34.38 -16.52
C ALA A 158 -17.70 33.82 -17.85
N GLN A 159 -18.01 34.52 -18.93
CA GLN A 159 -17.22 34.47 -20.15
C GLN A 159 -15.86 35.10 -19.86
N CYS A 160 -14.83 34.30 -19.57
CA CYS A 160 -13.45 34.76 -19.63
C CYS A 160 -13.05 34.94 -21.09
N PRO A 161 -12.70 36.15 -21.52
CA PRO A 161 -12.05 36.33 -22.84
C PRO A 161 -10.66 35.67 -22.75
N MET A 162 -10.44 34.67 -23.56
CA MET A 162 -9.11 34.11 -23.78
C MET A 162 -8.18 35.22 -24.29
N PRO A 163 -7.09 35.58 -23.62
CA PRO A 163 -6.11 36.46 -24.20
C PRO A 163 -5.45 35.71 -25.37
N ASN A 164 -5.50 36.31 -26.53
CA ASN A 164 -4.79 35.88 -27.74
C ASN A 164 -3.29 36.18 -27.51
N ALA A 165 -2.65 35.40 -26.64
CA ALA A 165 -1.21 35.46 -26.45
C ALA A 165 -0.55 34.53 -27.45
N GLN A 166 -0.18 35.06 -28.59
CA GLN A 166 0.96 34.54 -29.35
C GLN A 166 2.18 34.71 -28.45
N CYS A 167 2.45 33.73 -27.59
CA CYS A 167 3.76 33.57 -27.01
C CYS A 167 4.71 33.17 -28.16
N PRO A 168 5.72 34.02 -28.54
CA PRO A 168 6.79 33.54 -29.37
C PRO A 168 7.46 32.43 -28.58
N MET A 169 7.32 31.20 -29.06
CA MET A 169 8.12 30.09 -28.58
C MET A 169 9.59 30.52 -28.73
N PRO A 170 10.32 30.70 -27.62
CA PRO A 170 11.75 30.88 -27.79
C PRO A 170 12.25 29.59 -28.45
N ASN A 171 12.98 29.69 -29.48
CA ASN A 171 13.72 28.62 -30.12
C ASN A 171 14.90 28.24 -29.18
N ALA A 172 14.55 27.94 -27.92
CA ALA A 172 15.44 27.34 -26.99
C ALA A 172 15.42 25.86 -27.33
N GLN A 173 16.47 25.41 -28.02
CA GLN A 173 16.97 24.05 -27.82
C GLN A 173 17.30 23.95 -26.34
N CYS A 174 16.24 23.70 -25.54
CA CYS A 174 16.41 23.15 -24.19
C CYS A 174 17.16 21.85 -24.44
N PRO A 175 18.43 21.70 -23.98
CA PRO A 175 19.04 20.38 -24.02
C PRO A 175 18.07 19.49 -23.28
N MET A 176 17.45 18.53 -23.97
CA MET A 176 16.58 17.52 -23.37
C MET A 176 17.40 16.93 -22.23
N PRO A 177 16.97 17.08 -20.98
CA PRO A 177 17.71 16.50 -19.89
C PRO A 177 17.74 15.01 -20.15
N ASN A 178 18.96 14.52 -20.37
CA ASN A 178 19.40 13.15 -20.38
C ASN A 178 18.24 12.13 -20.49
N ASP A 179 18.18 11.31 -21.52
CA ASP A 179 17.18 10.23 -21.76
C ASP A 179 16.88 9.35 -20.53
N GLN A 180 17.68 9.50 -19.48
CA GLN A 180 17.54 8.85 -18.18
C GLN A 180 16.22 9.15 -17.46
N PHE A 181 15.68 10.38 -17.59
CA PHE A 181 14.41 10.74 -16.93
C PHE A 181 13.27 9.79 -17.33
N VAL A 182 13.19 9.42 -18.60
CA VAL A 182 12.15 8.51 -19.11
C VAL A 182 12.22 7.15 -18.42
N ASN A 183 13.42 6.69 -18.05
CA ASN A 183 13.63 5.42 -17.38
C ASN A 183 13.11 5.42 -15.90
N PHE A 184 12.84 6.60 -15.35
CA PHE A 184 12.36 6.76 -13.97
C PHE A 184 10.86 7.06 -13.86
N LEU A 185 10.13 7.01 -14.97
CA LEU A 185 8.68 7.12 -14.93
C LEU A 185 8.07 5.93 -14.21
N PRO A 186 6.96 6.11 -13.45
CA PRO A 186 6.42 5.06 -12.56
C PRO A 186 6.12 3.73 -13.24
N HIS A 187 5.73 3.73 -14.51
CA HIS A 187 5.42 2.51 -15.28
C HIS A 187 6.66 1.73 -15.74
N MET A 188 7.85 2.32 -15.66
CA MET A 188 9.07 1.68 -16.18
C MET A 188 9.47 0.43 -15.42
N GLY A 189 9.02 0.26 -14.17
CA GLY A 189 9.19 -1.00 -13.43
C GLY A 189 8.51 -2.18 -14.11
N ALA A 190 7.26 -2.00 -14.57
CA ALA A 190 6.54 -3.03 -15.32
C ALA A 190 7.18 -3.29 -16.71
N ILE A 191 7.62 -2.23 -17.39
CA ILE A 191 8.35 -2.35 -18.68
C ILE A 191 9.68 -3.11 -18.50
N ALA A 192 10.43 -2.82 -17.43
CA ALA A 192 11.68 -3.51 -17.14
C ALA A 192 11.45 -5.01 -16.87
N ALA A 193 10.38 -5.36 -16.17
CA ALA A 193 9.97 -6.74 -15.94
C ALA A 193 9.58 -7.44 -17.27
N ALA A 194 8.78 -6.78 -18.12
CA ALA A 194 8.40 -7.31 -19.43
C ALA A 194 9.62 -7.59 -20.32
N ARG A 195 10.56 -6.64 -20.39
CA ARG A 195 11.82 -6.83 -21.12
C ARG A 195 12.66 -7.99 -20.57
N ALA A 196 12.72 -8.12 -19.23
CA ALA A 196 13.52 -9.14 -18.58
C ALA A 196 13.02 -10.57 -18.88
N ILE A 197 11.72 -10.76 -19.08
CA ILE A 197 11.14 -12.07 -19.42
C ILE A 197 10.84 -12.24 -20.91
N GLY A 198 11.14 -11.25 -21.76
CA GLY A 198 10.83 -11.27 -23.18
C GLY A 198 9.33 -11.27 -23.49
N SER A 199 8.52 -10.61 -22.64
CA SER A 199 7.08 -10.50 -22.86
C SER A 199 6.74 -9.48 -23.94
N THR A 200 5.78 -9.86 -24.80
CA THR A 200 5.10 -9.02 -25.78
C THR A 200 3.58 -8.91 -25.49
N GLY A 201 3.14 -9.50 -24.39
CA GLY A 201 1.76 -9.45 -23.91
C GLY A 201 1.39 -8.09 -23.31
N PRO A 202 0.16 -7.96 -22.76
CA PRO A 202 -0.29 -6.73 -22.12
C PRO A 202 0.60 -6.34 -20.94
N VAL A 203 0.96 -5.04 -20.83
CA VAL A 203 1.76 -4.51 -19.73
C VAL A 203 1.00 -3.39 -19.03
N LEU A 204 0.68 -3.61 -17.76
CA LEU A 204 -0.03 -2.69 -16.89
C LEU A 204 0.86 -2.28 -15.71
N ALA A 205 0.76 -1.01 -15.31
CA ALA A 205 1.45 -0.47 -14.13
C ALA A 205 0.44 0.21 -13.19
N PRO A 206 -0.39 -0.55 -12.46
CA PRO A 206 -1.38 0.02 -11.55
C PRO A 206 -0.73 0.85 -10.45
N MET A 207 -1.42 1.94 -10.05
CA MET A 207 -1.03 2.79 -8.95
C MET A 207 -2.27 3.13 -8.11
N ALA A 208 -2.30 2.70 -6.86
CA ALA A 208 -3.41 2.86 -5.93
C ALA A 208 -2.93 3.01 -4.48
N ALA A 209 -1.89 3.82 -4.29
CA ALA A 209 -1.23 3.97 -2.99
C ALA A 209 -0.95 2.60 -2.33
N CYS A 210 -1.35 2.39 -1.06
CA CYS A 210 -1.08 1.12 -0.36
C CYS A 210 -1.86 -0.07 -0.95
N ALA A 211 -2.94 0.15 -1.71
CA ALA A 211 -3.73 -0.90 -2.36
C ALA A 211 -3.15 -1.37 -3.70
N THR A 212 -2.03 -0.80 -4.16
CA THR A 212 -1.43 -1.06 -5.48
C THR A 212 -1.21 -2.54 -5.75
N GLY A 213 -0.66 -3.30 -4.79
CA GLY A 213 -0.36 -4.72 -4.97
C GLY A 213 -1.62 -5.57 -5.20
N LEU A 214 -2.69 -5.32 -4.44
CA LEU A 214 -3.96 -6.02 -4.65
C LEU A 214 -4.62 -5.61 -5.97
N GLN A 215 -4.58 -4.33 -6.33
CA GLN A 215 -5.09 -3.89 -7.63
C GLN A 215 -4.34 -4.52 -8.80
N SER A 216 -3.01 -4.64 -8.70
CA SER A 216 -2.18 -5.28 -9.74
C SER A 216 -2.56 -6.74 -9.92
N ILE A 217 -2.74 -7.49 -8.83
CA ILE A 217 -3.19 -8.89 -8.87
C ILE A 217 -4.58 -8.99 -9.48
N ALA A 218 -5.53 -8.13 -9.06
CA ALA A 218 -6.88 -8.11 -9.60
C ALA A 218 -6.90 -7.86 -11.11
N ARG A 219 -6.10 -6.90 -11.61
CA ARG A 219 -5.99 -6.63 -13.06
C ARG A 219 -5.39 -7.79 -13.84
N ALA A 220 -4.39 -8.48 -13.30
CA ALA A 220 -3.85 -9.68 -13.93
C ALA A 220 -4.89 -10.82 -13.98
N VAL A 221 -5.70 -10.97 -12.94
CA VAL A 221 -6.83 -11.91 -12.95
C VAL A 221 -7.84 -11.55 -14.04
N ASP A 222 -8.14 -10.26 -14.22
CA ASP A 222 -9.02 -9.81 -15.32
C ASP A 222 -8.42 -10.17 -16.68
N LEU A 223 -7.13 -9.87 -16.95
CA LEU A 223 -6.46 -10.22 -18.22
C LEU A 223 -6.57 -11.73 -18.56
N ILE A 224 -6.43 -12.59 -17.55
CA ILE A 224 -6.54 -14.03 -17.74
C ILE A 224 -8.00 -14.44 -17.95
N ARG A 225 -8.95 -13.88 -17.21
CA ARG A 225 -10.38 -14.20 -17.32
C ARG A 225 -11.00 -13.74 -18.63
N THR A 226 -10.53 -12.60 -19.17
CA THR A 226 -10.97 -12.08 -20.48
C THR A 226 -10.30 -12.78 -21.65
N GLY A 227 -9.26 -13.59 -21.39
CA GLY A 227 -8.53 -14.34 -22.41
C GLY A 227 -7.45 -13.53 -23.15
N GLU A 228 -7.11 -12.34 -22.65
CA GLU A 228 -6.02 -11.53 -23.21
C GLU A 228 -4.64 -12.19 -23.03
N CYS A 229 -4.50 -13.00 -21.99
CA CYS A 229 -3.36 -13.89 -21.79
C CYS A 229 -3.79 -15.13 -20.98
N GLN A 230 -3.02 -16.22 -21.02
CA GLN A 230 -3.25 -17.38 -20.17
C GLN A 230 -2.35 -17.39 -18.93
N ARG A 231 -1.34 -16.52 -18.91
CA ARG A 231 -0.37 -16.34 -17.82
C ARG A 231 -0.10 -14.85 -17.63
N ALA A 232 0.05 -14.43 -16.38
CA ALA A 232 0.49 -13.08 -16.07
C ALA A 232 1.43 -13.08 -14.86
N ILE A 233 2.37 -12.13 -14.81
CA ILE A 233 3.13 -11.82 -13.61
C ILE A 233 2.55 -10.55 -12.99
N ALA A 234 2.15 -10.66 -11.72
CA ALA A 234 1.43 -9.59 -11.03
C ALA A 234 1.92 -9.38 -9.60
N GLY A 235 1.75 -8.17 -9.11
CA GLY A 235 2.09 -7.79 -7.75
C GLY A 235 2.59 -6.37 -7.64
N ALA A 236 3.38 -6.10 -6.61
CA ALA A 236 3.99 -4.78 -6.43
C ALA A 236 5.35 -4.89 -5.72
N VAL A 237 6.22 -3.94 -6.04
CA VAL A 237 7.56 -3.82 -5.48
C VAL A 237 7.81 -2.36 -5.11
N GLU A 238 8.37 -2.13 -3.93
CA GLU A 238 8.61 -0.79 -3.39
C GLU A 238 10.01 -0.64 -2.79
N ALA A 239 10.66 0.46 -3.14
CA ALA A 239 11.86 0.98 -2.51
C ALA A 239 11.58 2.42 -2.03
N PRO A 240 10.70 2.60 -1.01
CA PRO A 240 10.13 3.91 -0.71
C PRO A 240 10.98 4.72 0.27
N ILE A 241 12.11 4.21 0.75
CA ILE A 241 12.92 4.87 1.77
C ILE A 241 13.82 5.90 1.11
N THR A 242 13.31 7.13 1.01
CA THR A 242 13.99 8.31 0.45
C THR A 242 13.83 9.49 1.40
N PRO A 243 14.69 10.52 1.33
CA PRO A 243 14.55 11.73 2.13
C PRO A 243 13.17 12.38 2.02
N LEU A 244 12.65 12.53 0.80
CA LEU A 244 11.35 13.14 0.56
C LEU A 244 10.19 12.33 1.12
N THR A 245 10.22 11.00 0.96
CA THR A 245 9.19 10.11 1.53
C THR A 245 9.18 10.18 3.05
N LEU A 246 10.35 10.10 3.69
CA LEU A 246 10.47 10.18 5.14
C LEU A 246 10.00 11.53 5.66
N ALA A 247 10.45 12.64 5.05
CA ALA A 247 10.01 13.98 5.42
C ALA A 247 8.49 14.17 5.23
N GLY A 248 7.93 13.67 4.14
CA GLY A 248 6.49 13.76 3.84
C GLY A 248 5.64 13.06 4.89
N PHE A 249 5.90 11.79 5.19
CA PHE A 249 5.14 11.04 6.20
C PHE A 249 5.39 11.52 7.63
N SER A 250 6.61 11.99 7.95
CA SER A 250 6.90 12.63 9.23
C SER A 250 6.06 13.90 9.43
N ARG A 251 5.93 14.74 8.39
CA ARG A 251 5.07 15.94 8.44
C ARG A 251 3.59 15.62 8.59
N MET A 252 3.15 14.50 8.07
CA MET A 252 1.78 14.01 8.24
C MET A 252 1.52 13.43 9.63
N GLY A 253 2.56 13.22 10.45
CA GLY A 253 2.46 12.57 11.76
C GLY A 253 2.10 11.08 11.64
N ALA A 254 2.45 10.44 10.52
CA ALA A 254 2.08 9.07 10.24
C ALA A 254 3.17 8.04 10.64
N LEU A 255 4.42 8.51 10.85
CA LEU A 255 5.54 7.64 11.22
C LEU A 255 5.60 7.43 12.72
N ALA A 256 5.86 6.18 13.10
CA ALA A 256 6.16 5.77 14.47
C ALA A 256 7.60 6.10 14.87
N ASN A 257 7.83 6.33 16.16
CA ASN A 257 9.14 6.59 16.73
C ASN A 257 9.79 5.34 17.35
N THR A 258 8.97 4.40 17.84
CA THR A 258 9.46 3.23 18.58
C THR A 258 9.36 1.93 17.79
N GLY A 259 8.33 1.77 16.97
CA GLY A 259 8.09 0.57 16.15
C GLY A 259 6.69 0.54 15.55
N CYS A 260 6.37 -0.52 14.83
CA CYS A 260 5.06 -0.72 14.20
C CYS A 260 4.28 -1.78 14.99
N TYR A 261 3.16 -1.38 15.59
CA TYR A 261 2.35 -2.20 16.50
C TYR A 261 0.89 -2.26 16.04
N PRO A 262 0.58 -2.98 14.94
CA PRO A 262 -0.79 -3.04 14.41
C PRO A 262 -1.79 -3.51 15.47
N PHE A 263 -2.90 -2.76 15.61
CA PHE A 263 -4.01 -3.02 16.54
C PHE A 263 -3.65 -2.99 18.04
N ASP A 264 -2.44 -2.62 18.42
CA ASP A 264 -2.05 -2.44 19.82
C ASP A 264 -2.64 -1.16 20.41
N GLU A 265 -2.90 -1.13 21.72
CA GLU A 265 -3.34 0.08 22.40
C GLU A 265 -2.31 1.22 22.29
N ASN A 266 -1.01 0.88 22.26
CA ASN A 266 0.11 1.84 22.19
C ASN A 266 0.60 2.10 20.76
N ARG A 267 -0.23 1.81 19.74
CA ARG A 267 0.12 2.12 18.36
C ARG A 267 0.26 3.63 18.16
N GLU A 268 1.27 4.04 17.43
CA GLU A 268 1.62 5.48 17.25
C GLU A 268 1.82 5.87 15.78
N GLY A 269 1.74 4.94 14.84
CA GLY A 269 2.00 5.14 13.44
C GLY A 269 2.66 3.94 12.81
N PHE A 270 2.95 4.03 11.51
CA PHE A 270 3.64 2.97 10.81
C PHE A 270 5.17 3.21 10.73
N VAL A 271 5.89 2.14 10.47
CA VAL A 271 7.32 2.15 10.13
C VAL A 271 7.44 1.87 8.64
N LEU A 272 8.19 2.68 7.89
CA LEU A 272 8.46 2.41 6.48
C LEU A 272 9.32 1.15 6.33
N GLY A 273 8.95 0.34 5.32
CA GLY A 273 9.71 -0.83 4.89
C GLY A 273 9.90 -0.83 3.37
N GLU A 274 10.86 -1.60 2.90
CA GLU A 274 11.08 -1.88 1.49
C GLU A 274 10.89 -3.38 1.21
N GLY A 275 10.53 -3.71 -0.02
CA GLY A 275 10.25 -5.08 -0.42
C GLY A 275 9.16 -5.19 -1.46
N GLY A 276 8.77 -6.42 -1.73
CA GLY A 276 7.69 -6.70 -2.66
C GLY A 276 7.40 -8.17 -2.82
N ALA A 277 6.33 -8.46 -3.53
CA ALA A 277 6.03 -9.79 -3.99
C ALA A 277 5.46 -9.75 -5.42
N LEU A 278 5.90 -10.69 -6.24
CA LEU A 278 5.40 -10.96 -7.58
C LEU A 278 4.93 -12.41 -7.67
N PHE A 279 3.83 -12.59 -8.35
CA PHE A 279 3.16 -13.88 -8.51
C PHE A 279 3.10 -14.25 -9.98
N VAL A 280 3.37 -15.50 -10.29
CA VAL A 280 2.98 -16.11 -11.56
C VAL A 280 1.53 -16.58 -11.41
N LEU A 281 0.63 -15.94 -12.12
CA LEU A 281 -0.78 -16.29 -12.23
C LEU A 281 -1.02 -17.01 -13.55
N GLU A 282 -1.79 -18.10 -13.52
CA GLU A 282 -2.14 -18.86 -14.72
C GLU A 282 -3.62 -19.26 -14.71
N SER A 283 -4.19 -19.44 -15.90
CA SER A 283 -5.45 -20.17 -15.96
C SER A 283 -5.26 -21.57 -15.38
N ALA A 284 -6.23 -22.04 -14.60
CA ALA A 284 -6.14 -23.35 -13.97
C ALA A 284 -5.94 -24.49 -15.00
N GLU A 285 -6.48 -24.31 -16.20
CA GLU A 285 -6.28 -25.24 -17.31
C GLU A 285 -4.81 -25.30 -17.74
N LEU A 286 -4.17 -24.14 -17.97
CA LEU A 286 -2.74 -24.08 -18.34
C LEU A 286 -1.87 -24.68 -17.25
N ALA A 287 -2.11 -24.32 -15.99
CA ALA A 287 -1.36 -24.82 -14.84
C ALA A 287 -1.43 -26.35 -14.72
N ARG A 288 -2.65 -26.94 -14.82
CA ARG A 288 -2.83 -28.39 -14.77
C ARG A 288 -2.19 -29.10 -15.98
N ARG A 289 -2.36 -28.56 -17.20
CA ARG A 289 -1.79 -29.12 -18.42
C ARG A 289 -0.25 -29.24 -18.38
N ARG A 290 0.42 -28.28 -17.73
CA ARG A 290 1.87 -28.34 -17.57
C ARG A 290 2.36 -28.98 -16.25
N GLY A 291 1.45 -29.52 -15.42
CA GLY A 291 1.80 -30.12 -14.14
C GLY A 291 2.38 -29.12 -13.13
N ALA A 292 1.91 -27.88 -13.13
CA ALA A 292 2.41 -26.84 -12.24
C ALA A 292 2.10 -27.14 -10.77
N LYS A 293 3.01 -26.76 -9.88
CA LYS A 293 2.70 -26.59 -8.47
C LYS A 293 1.71 -25.44 -8.33
N ILE A 294 0.67 -25.60 -7.53
CA ILE A 294 -0.33 -24.59 -7.24
C ILE A 294 -0.28 -24.25 -5.75
N TYR A 295 -0.12 -22.97 -5.43
CA TYR A 295 -0.19 -22.46 -4.07
C TYR A 295 -1.62 -22.24 -3.56
N GLY A 296 -2.51 -21.92 -4.47
CA GLY A 296 -3.90 -21.59 -4.26
C GLY A 296 -4.48 -20.83 -5.45
N ARG A 297 -5.72 -20.39 -5.33
CA ARG A 297 -6.40 -19.63 -6.38
C ARG A 297 -6.81 -18.24 -5.89
N VAL A 298 -6.88 -17.27 -6.80
CA VAL A 298 -7.52 -15.98 -6.57
C VAL A 298 -9.01 -16.15 -6.85
N SER A 299 -9.80 -16.38 -5.80
CA SER A 299 -11.21 -16.72 -5.92
C SER A 299 -12.07 -15.50 -6.25
N GLY A 300 -11.78 -14.36 -5.64
CA GLY A 300 -12.50 -13.12 -5.87
C GLY A 300 -11.69 -11.90 -5.43
N PHE A 301 -12.13 -10.74 -5.88
CA PHE A 301 -11.58 -9.46 -5.44
C PHE A 301 -12.67 -8.39 -5.45
N GLY A 302 -12.47 -7.33 -4.65
CA GLY A 302 -13.29 -6.13 -4.63
C GLY A 302 -12.42 -4.89 -4.59
N LEU A 303 -12.78 -3.90 -5.39
CA LEU A 303 -12.07 -2.63 -5.52
C LEU A 303 -13.09 -1.51 -5.47
N THR A 304 -12.89 -0.54 -4.56
CA THR A 304 -13.75 0.64 -4.41
C THR A 304 -12.91 1.88 -4.06
N ASN A 305 -13.56 3.02 -4.00
CA ASN A 305 -12.93 4.26 -3.57
C ASN A 305 -13.88 5.05 -2.67
N ASP A 306 -13.35 5.63 -1.57
CA ASP A 306 -14.11 6.46 -0.63
C ASP A 306 -14.56 7.80 -1.25
N ALA A 307 -13.75 8.35 -2.16
CA ALA A 307 -13.99 9.62 -2.85
C ALA A 307 -14.28 10.82 -1.90
N CYS A 308 -13.78 10.77 -0.66
CA CYS A 308 -14.12 11.78 0.35
C CYS A 308 -12.93 12.58 0.88
N HIS A 309 -11.75 11.96 1.10
CA HIS A 309 -10.60 12.64 1.69
C HIS A 309 -9.27 12.11 1.15
N ALA A 310 -8.23 12.95 1.16
CA ALA A 310 -6.92 12.58 0.60
C ALA A 310 -6.17 11.49 1.39
N ASN A 311 -6.31 11.48 2.72
CA ASN A 311 -5.53 10.57 3.58
C ASN A 311 -6.27 10.00 4.79
N ALA A 312 -7.54 10.33 4.98
CA ALA A 312 -8.40 9.75 6.02
C ALA A 312 -9.43 8.81 5.40
N PRO A 313 -9.72 7.66 6.03
CA PRO A 313 -10.80 6.79 5.58
C PRO A 313 -12.17 7.44 5.76
N GLU A 314 -13.14 6.99 4.98
CA GLU A 314 -14.54 7.37 5.13
C GLU A 314 -15.07 6.97 6.51
N LEU A 315 -15.74 7.89 7.21
CA LEU A 315 -16.19 7.67 8.59
C LEU A 315 -17.14 6.47 8.78
N GLY A 316 -17.97 6.19 7.80
CA GLY A 316 -18.90 5.04 7.81
C GLY A 316 -18.28 3.72 7.35
N GLY A 317 -17.16 3.78 6.63
CA GLY A 317 -16.49 2.63 6.04
C GLY A 317 -17.31 1.91 4.97
N GLU A 318 -18.33 2.53 4.40
CA GLU A 318 -19.27 1.88 3.49
C GLU A 318 -18.58 1.40 2.21
N SER A 319 -17.66 2.19 1.66
CA SER A 319 -16.90 1.82 0.48
C SER A 319 -15.92 0.69 0.74
N ALA A 320 -15.25 0.65 1.89
CA ALA A 320 -14.40 -0.46 2.29
C ALA A 320 -15.22 -1.75 2.51
N ILE A 321 -16.40 -1.63 3.16
CA ILE A 321 -17.37 -2.73 3.31
C ILE A 321 -17.83 -3.22 1.93
N ALA A 322 -18.11 -2.31 0.99
CA ALA A 322 -18.51 -2.66 -0.37
C ALA A 322 -17.41 -3.42 -1.11
N ALA A 323 -16.12 -3.06 -0.92
CA ALA A 323 -15.00 -3.81 -1.49
C ALA A 323 -14.96 -5.26 -0.97
N VAL A 324 -15.11 -5.46 0.33
CA VAL A 324 -15.14 -6.80 0.93
C VAL A 324 -16.35 -7.60 0.42
N ASN A 325 -17.54 -7.01 0.40
CA ASN A 325 -18.76 -7.67 -0.09
C ASN A 325 -18.65 -8.04 -1.58
N GLN A 326 -18.08 -7.18 -2.43
CA GLN A 326 -17.80 -7.51 -3.83
C GLN A 326 -16.84 -8.70 -3.94
N CYS A 327 -15.79 -8.71 -3.10
CA CYS A 327 -14.81 -9.77 -3.06
C CYS A 327 -15.46 -11.11 -2.69
N LEU A 328 -16.24 -11.16 -1.63
CA LEU A 328 -16.98 -12.36 -1.17
C LEU A 328 -17.97 -12.82 -2.23
N LYS A 329 -18.76 -11.91 -2.81
CA LYS A 329 -19.72 -12.24 -3.88
C LYS A 329 -19.04 -12.86 -5.10
N ARG A 330 -17.91 -12.28 -5.56
CA ARG A 330 -17.16 -12.80 -6.72
C ARG A 330 -16.50 -14.15 -6.46
N SER A 331 -16.18 -14.46 -5.20
CA SER A 331 -15.63 -15.75 -4.79
C SER A 331 -16.70 -16.81 -4.51
N ASN A 332 -17.99 -16.43 -4.54
CA ASN A 332 -19.13 -17.27 -4.13
C ASN A 332 -18.94 -17.83 -2.70
N LEU A 333 -18.47 -16.97 -1.79
CA LEU A 333 -18.27 -17.29 -0.37
C LEU A 333 -19.03 -16.30 0.51
N ALA A 334 -19.48 -16.79 1.66
CA ALA A 334 -19.98 -15.96 2.74
C ALA A 334 -18.83 -15.57 3.71
N ALA A 335 -19.04 -14.57 4.55
CA ALA A 335 -18.04 -14.16 5.52
C ALA A 335 -17.67 -15.29 6.53
N VAL A 336 -18.61 -16.19 6.81
CA VAL A 336 -18.41 -17.37 7.68
C VAL A 336 -17.46 -18.41 7.08
N ASP A 337 -17.26 -18.37 5.74
CA ASP A 337 -16.35 -19.30 5.05
C ASP A 337 -14.89 -18.84 5.09
N ILE A 338 -14.63 -17.68 5.66
CA ILE A 338 -13.27 -17.09 5.76
C ILE A 338 -12.64 -17.55 7.08
N ASP A 339 -11.51 -18.23 6.97
CA ASP A 339 -10.77 -18.79 8.10
C ASP A 339 -9.69 -17.80 8.62
N PHE A 340 -9.19 -16.91 7.76
CA PHE A 340 -8.09 -15.98 8.09
C PHE A 340 -8.22 -14.64 7.37
N ILE A 341 -7.97 -13.55 8.09
CA ILE A 341 -7.87 -12.18 7.55
C ILE A 341 -6.44 -11.68 7.73
N HIS A 342 -5.75 -11.44 6.61
CA HIS A 342 -4.55 -10.62 6.61
C HIS A 342 -4.97 -9.16 6.49
N ALA A 343 -4.98 -8.49 7.62
CA ALA A 343 -5.44 -7.12 7.74
C ALA A 343 -4.46 -6.10 7.13
N HIS A 344 -4.98 -4.95 6.74
CA HIS A 344 -4.14 -3.82 6.37
C HIS A 344 -3.28 -3.39 7.55
N GLY A 345 -3.86 -3.12 8.72
CA GLY A 345 -3.19 -2.98 10.01
C GLY A 345 -1.92 -2.16 9.96
N THR A 346 -2.03 -0.84 9.85
CA THR A 346 -0.89 0.07 9.69
C THR A 346 -0.27 0.53 11.00
N ALA A 347 -0.85 0.19 12.14
CA ALA A 347 -0.51 0.73 13.45
C ALA A 347 -0.81 2.24 13.59
N THR A 348 -1.59 2.83 12.69
CA THR A 348 -2.13 4.18 12.85
C THR A 348 -3.46 4.14 13.61
N GLU A 349 -3.73 5.19 14.37
CA GLU A 349 -4.95 5.24 15.19
C GLU A 349 -6.22 5.12 14.33
N LEU A 350 -6.28 5.88 13.22
CA LEU A 350 -7.47 5.95 12.37
C LEU A 350 -7.70 4.64 11.60
N ASN A 351 -6.67 4.12 10.90
CA ASN A 351 -6.85 2.93 10.10
C ASN A 351 -7.23 1.71 10.95
N ASP A 352 -6.47 1.45 12.02
CA ASP A 352 -6.67 0.23 12.80
C ASP A 352 -8.03 0.21 13.51
N ARG A 353 -8.49 1.39 13.97
CA ARG A 353 -9.84 1.54 14.52
C ARG A 353 -10.92 1.28 13.46
N HIS A 354 -10.77 1.88 12.27
CA HIS A 354 -11.71 1.74 11.18
C HIS A 354 -11.78 0.29 10.68
N GLU A 355 -10.62 -0.33 10.51
CA GLU A 355 -10.53 -1.71 10.04
C GLU A 355 -11.04 -2.72 11.07
N ALA A 356 -10.79 -2.52 12.36
CA ALA A 356 -11.35 -3.36 13.42
C ALA A 356 -12.88 -3.34 13.40
N LEU A 357 -13.50 -2.16 13.32
CA LEU A 357 -14.95 -2.01 13.21
C LEU A 357 -15.52 -2.67 11.94
N LEU A 358 -14.81 -2.57 10.82
CA LEU A 358 -15.19 -3.25 9.57
C LEU A 358 -15.18 -4.78 9.76
N ILE A 359 -14.13 -5.32 10.37
CA ILE A 359 -14.00 -6.75 10.62
C ILE A 359 -15.10 -7.23 11.57
N GLU A 360 -15.34 -6.55 12.68
CA GLU A 360 -16.41 -6.86 13.64
C GLU A 360 -17.79 -6.86 12.97
N LYS A 361 -18.04 -5.92 12.05
CA LYS A 361 -19.32 -5.78 11.36
C LYS A 361 -19.57 -6.88 10.33
N LEU A 362 -18.54 -7.31 9.60
CA LEU A 362 -18.68 -8.21 8.46
C LEU A 362 -18.39 -9.67 8.80
N PHE A 363 -17.38 -9.93 9.61
CA PHE A 363 -16.90 -11.28 9.91
C PHE A 363 -17.29 -11.62 11.34
N HIS A 364 -18.34 -12.38 11.49
CA HIS A 364 -18.78 -12.80 12.82
C HIS A 364 -17.68 -13.55 13.58
N ARG A 365 -17.81 -13.57 14.90
CA ARG A 365 -16.83 -13.99 15.91
C ARG A 365 -15.92 -15.16 15.52
N GLY A 366 -14.63 -14.99 15.73
CA GLY A 366 -13.64 -16.07 15.73
C GLY A 366 -12.84 -16.21 14.43
N VAL A 367 -13.02 -15.32 13.45
CA VAL A 367 -12.09 -15.26 12.32
C VAL A 367 -10.73 -14.78 12.80
N ALA A 368 -9.67 -15.52 12.49
CA ALA A 368 -8.33 -15.17 12.89
C ALA A 368 -7.84 -13.92 12.12
N VAL A 369 -7.25 -12.95 12.81
CA VAL A 369 -6.76 -11.70 12.26
C VAL A 369 -5.27 -11.52 12.54
N SER A 370 -4.49 -11.15 11.51
CA SER A 370 -3.09 -10.78 11.66
C SER A 370 -2.70 -9.67 10.69
N SER A 371 -1.72 -8.85 11.07
CA SER A 371 -1.01 -7.94 10.17
C SER A 371 0.49 -8.17 10.31
N THR A 372 1.18 -8.29 9.18
CA THR A 372 2.62 -8.56 9.16
C THR A 372 3.47 -7.28 9.18
N LYS A 373 2.84 -6.09 9.22
CA LYS A 373 3.57 -4.80 9.19
C LYS A 373 4.44 -4.55 10.42
N GLY A 374 4.14 -5.18 11.56
CA GLY A 374 5.03 -5.17 12.72
C GLY A 374 6.36 -5.92 12.47
N ALA A 375 6.39 -6.79 11.47
CA ALA A 375 7.58 -7.54 11.07
C ALA A 375 8.26 -6.96 9.83
N THR A 376 7.49 -6.64 8.78
CA THR A 376 8.03 -6.20 7.48
C THR A 376 8.14 -4.69 7.33
N GLY A 377 7.62 -3.90 8.28
CA GLY A 377 7.31 -2.50 8.06
C GLY A 377 6.16 -2.34 7.05
N HIS A 378 5.75 -1.11 6.82
CA HIS A 378 4.78 -0.77 5.78
C HIS A 378 5.50 -0.51 4.46
N THR A 379 5.44 -1.48 3.55
CA THR A 379 6.05 -1.38 2.21
C THR A 379 5.13 -0.68 1.21
N LEU A 380 4.30 0.26 1.66
CA LEU A 380 3.36 1.06 0.87
C LEU A 380 2.59 0.20 -0.15
N GLY A 381 2.72 0.48 -1.45
CA GLY A 381 2.03 -0.24 -2.51
C GLY A 381 2.30 -1.74 -2.56
N ALA A 382 3.44 -2.20 -2.08
CA ALA A 382 3.78 -3.62 -2.03
C ALA A 382 3.19 -4.38 -0.84
N SER A 383 2.67 -3.69 0.19
CA SER A 383 2.17 -4.34 1.42
C SER A 383 1.06 -5.35 1.16
N GLY A 384 0.12 -5.04 0.25
CA GLY A 384 -0.93 -5.97 -0.13
C GLY A 384 -0.39 -7.22 -0.82
N ALA A 385 0.63 -7.08 -1.68
CA ALA A 385 1.27 -8.22 -2.33
C ALA A 385 1.98 -9.14 -1.31
N LEU A 386 2.73 -8.56 -0.35
CA LEU A 386 3.29 -9.34 0.76
C LEU A 386 2.19 -10.09 1.53
N GLY A 387 1.06 -9.42 1.82
CA GLY A 387 -0.10 -10.02 2.50
C GLY A 387 -0.67 -11.20 1.75
N VAL A 388 -0.82 -11.10 0.42
CA VAL A 388 -1.27 -12.22 -0.45
C VAL A 388 -0.30 -13.40 -0.37
N ALA A 389 1.01 -13.16 -0.41
CA ALA A 389 2.00 -14.23 -0.28
C ALA A 389 1.86 -14.95 1.08
N PHE A 390 1.71 -14.20 2.18
CA PHE A 390 1.55 -14.82 3.50
C PHE A 390 0.20 -15.52 3.68
N CYS A 391 -0.89 -15.06 3.05
CA CYS A 391 -2.14 -15.80 2.98
C CYS A 391 -1.98 -17.15 2.27
N LEU A 392 -1.28 -17.17 1.10
CA LEU A 392 -1.00 -18.40 0.37
C LEU A 392 -0.10 -19.36 1.17
N MET A 393 0.88 -18.83 1.90
CA MET A 393 1.71 -19.63 2.80
C MET A 393 0.88 -20.19 3.98
N SER A 394 -0.06 -19.40 4.51
CA SER A 394 -0.98 -19.88 5.56
C SER A 394 -1.87 -21.04 5.05
N ILE A 395 -2.40 -20.92 3.84
CA ILE A 395 -3.16 -21.98 3.18
C ILE A 395 -2.29 -23.23 2.96
N LYS A 396 -1.08 -23.03 2.46
CA LYS A 396 -0.16 -24.16 2.15
C LYS A 396 0.28 -24.92 3.39
N TYR A 397 0.65 -24.21 4.44
CA TYR A 397 1.24 -24.81 5.65
C TYR A 397 0.25 -24.99 6.79
N GLN A 398 -0.99 -24.57 6.65
CA GLN A 398 -2.04 -24.62 7.67
C GLN A 398 -1.58 -24.01 8.99
N MET A 399 -0.90 -22.85 8.89
CA MET A 399 -0.34 -22.09 9.98
C MET A 399 -0.73 -20.62 9.86
N LEU A 400 -1.07 -20.00 10.96
CA LEU A 400 -1.37 -18.57 11.05
C LEU A 400 -0.15 -17.81 11.56
N PRO A 401 0.33 -16.79 10.82
CA PRO A 401 1.45 -15.96 11.27
C PRO A 401 0.98 -14.94 12.31
N PRO A 402 1.80 -14.66 13.35
CA PRO A 402 1.46 -13.67 14.35
C PRO A 402 1.53 -12.25 13.82
N GLY A 403 0.74 -11.36 14.41
CA GLY A 403 0.93 -9.92 14.33
C GLY A 403 2.14 -9.51 15.17
N ALA A 404 3.30 -9.36 14.52
CA ALA A 404 4.52 -9.01 15.24
C ALA A 404 4.40 -7.63 15.92
N GLY A 405 4.95 -7.52 17.13
CA GLY A 405 4.98 -6.28 17.92
C GLY A 405 3.75 -6.02 18.78
N MET A 406 2.62 -6.69 18.57
CA MET A 406 1.42 -6.52 19.38
C MET A 406 1.65 -7.10 20.79
N LYS A 407 1.51 -6.25 21.80
CA LYS A 407 1.61 -6.62 23.23
C LYS A 407 0.24 -6.62 23.90
N LYS A 408 -0.53 -5.55 23.67
CA LYS A 408 -1.84 -5.34 24.28
C LYS A 408 -2.86 -4.99 23.20
N PRO A 409 -3.74 -5.93 22.82
CA PRO A 409 -4.77 -5.67 21.81
C PRO A 409 -5.68 -4.51 22.21
N GLY A 410 -5.88 -3.54 21.31
CA GLY A 410 -6.79 -2.42 21.50
C GLY A 410 -8.24 -2.69 21.07
N PHE A 411 -8.53 -3.89 20.55
CA PHE A 411 -9.83 -4.30 20.03
C PHE A 411 -10.12 -5.75 20.35
N GLU A 412 -11.39 -6.14 20.40
CA GLU A 412 -11.84 -7.51 20.71
C GLU A 412 -12.00 -8.38 19.46
N LEU A 413 -10.87 -8.65 18.77
CA LEU A 413 -10.80 -9.58 17.64
C LEU A 413 -9.92 -10.78 17.98
N ASP A 414 -10.08 -11.89 17.24
CA ASP A 414 -9.19 -13.07 17.39
C ASP A 414 -7.82 -12.81 16.75
N PHE A 415 -7.04 -11.95 17.37
CA PHE A 415 -5.69 -11.65 16.91
C PHE A 415 -4.75 -12.84 17.10
N VAL A 416 -4.01 -13.17 16.05
CA VAL A 416 -2.95 -14.19 16.11
C VAL A 416 -1.73 -13.58 16.81
N ARG A 417 -1.59 -13.80 18.10
CA ARG A 417 -0.48 -13.26 18.92
C ARG A 417 0.78 -14.11 18.85
N CYS A 418 0.62 -15.43 18.67
CA CYS A 418 1.69 -16.39 18.44
C CYS A 418 1.31 -17.25 17.25
N ALA A 419 2.30 -17.75 16.51
CA ALA A 419 2.03 -18.68 15.43
C ALA A 419 1.22 -19.88 15.95
N ARG A 420 0.16 -20.24 15.24
CA ARG A 420 -0.72 -21.37 15.62
C ARG A 420 -1.19 -22.13 14.40
N SER A 421 -1.35 -23.43 14.54
CA SER A 421 -1.98 -24.28 13.53
C SER A 421 -3.47 -23.94 13.44
N ALA A 422 -3.98 -23.90 12.21
CA ALA A 422 -5.40 -23.72 11.93
C ALA A 422 -5.73 -24.31 10.56
N ILE A 423 -6.97 -24.76 10.37
CA ILE A 423 -7.45 -25.12 9.05
C ILE A 423 -7.74 -23.81 8.30
N VAL A 424 -6.94 -23.53 7.26
CA VAL A 424 -7.07 -22.34 6.43
C VAL A 424 -7.42 -22.77 5.00
N ARG A 425 -8.69 -22.73 4.68
CA ARG A 425 -9.22 -23.01 3.34
C ARG A 425 -9.34 -21.74 2.51
N ASN A 426 -9.79 -20.67 3.17
CA ASN A 426 -10.01 -19.37 2.57
C ASN A 426 -9.42 -18.27 3.42
N ALA A 427 -8.63 -17.40 2.81
CA ALA A 427 -8.08 -16.22 3.46
C ALA A 427 -8.47 -14.95 2.69
N VAL A 428 -8.73 -13.87 3.42
CA VAL A 428 -8.93 -12.53 2.85
C VAL A 428 -7.71 -11.67 3.14
N CYS A 429 -7.18 -11.02 2.10
CA CYS A 429 -6.18 -9.96 2.25
C CYS A 429 -6.84 -8.61 2.02
N LEU A 430 -6.68 -7.67 2.96
CA LEU A 430 -7.22 -6.32 2.92
C LEU A 430 -6.10 -5.30 2.70
N SER A 431 -6.38 -4.26 1.93
CA SER A 431 -5.47 -3.13 1.78
C SER A 431 -6.24 -1.84 1.51
N PHE A 432 -5.95 -0.81 2.33
CA PHE A 432 -6.57 0.50 2.28
C PHE A 432 -5.51 1.56 1.98
N GLY A 433 -5.67 2.29 0.88
CA GLY A 433 -4.69 3.26 0.41
C GLY A 433 -5.17 4.69 0.55
N PHE A 434 -4.24 5.62 0.73
CA PHE A 434 -4.54 7.05 0.64
C PHE A 434 -5.25 7.39 -0.67
N GLY A 435 -6.10 8.43 -0.64
CA GLY A 435 -7.04 8.73 -1.72
C GLY A 435 -8.29 7.85 -1.70
N GLY A 436 -8.53 7.11 -0.58
CA GLY A 436 -9.71 6.27 -0.40
C GLY A 436 -9.67 4.97 -1.20
N GLN A 437 -8.50 4.47 -1.59
CA GLN A 437 -8.35 3.25 -2.39
C GLN A 437 -8.57 2.01 -1.53
N ASN A 438 -9.67 1.29 -1.71
CA ASN A 438 -9.98 0.07 -0.98
C ASN A 438 -9.83 -1.15 -1.88
N ALA A 439 -9.15 -2.18 -1.38
CA ALA A 439 -8.97 -3.44 -2.07
C ALA A 439 -9.08 -4.63 -1.09
N ALA A 440 -9.78 -5.67 -1.53
CA ALA A 440 -9.88 -6.95 -0.86
C ALA A 440 -9.67 -8.08 -1.87
N ILE A 441 -8.95 -9.12 -1.50
CA ILE A 441 -8.75 -10.33 -2.31
C ILE A 441 -9.01 -11.56 -1.45
N VAL A 442 -9.84 -12.49 -1.96
CA VAL A 442 -10.00 -13.84 -1.40
C VAL A 442 -9.06 -14.81 -2.10
N LEU A 443 -8.31 -15.54 -1.30
CA LEU A 443 -7.46 -16.64 -1.70
C LEU A 443 -8.01 -17.94 -1.14
N SER A 444 -8.09 -18.98 -1.98
CA SER A 444 -8.59 -20.30 -1.56
C SER A 444 -7.57 -21.38 -1.89
N GLY A 445 -7.50 -22.42 -1.07
CA GLY A 445 -6.74 -23.62 -1.36
C GLY A 445 -7.29 -24.36 -2.60
N GLU A 446 -6.47 -25.23 -3.14
CA GLU A 446 -6.93 -26.15 -4.20
C GLU A 446 -7.90 -27.18 -3.58
N ARG A 447 -9.03 -27.41 -4.26
CA ARG A 447 -10.03 -28.42 -3.84
C ARG A 447 -9.62 -29.81 -4.28
#